data_3990e7745a780ec5feb69220453193ba
#
_entry.id   3990e7745a780ec5feb69220453193ba
#
_cell.length_a   1.000
_cell.length_b   1.000
_cell.length_c   1.000
_cell.angle_alpha   90.00
_cell.angle_beta   90.00
_cell.angle_gamma   90.00
#
_symmetry.space_group_name_H-M   'P 1'
#
loop_
_entity.id
_entity.type
_entity.pdbx_description
1 polymer ?
#
loop_
_entity_poly.entity_id
_entity_poly.type
_entity_poly.pdbx_seq_one_letter_code
_entity_poly.pdbx_strand_id
1 'polypeptide(L)'
;MIALGCDHGGYRLKQEIIKYLEDKKIAYKDYGCYSDESCDYPVYGKKVAHAVAAGECDKGILICGTGIGISITANKVKGIRAALCHDTFSAEATRQHNDANILAMGARVIGTGLALKIVDKIGRASCRERV
;
A
#
# COMPACT_ATOMS: atom_id res chain seq x y z
N MET A 1 1.79 -8.78 -9.00
CA MET A 1 2.64 -8.68 -7.80
C MET A 1 2.41 -7.35 -7.10
N ILE A 2 2.36 -7.36 -5.79
CA ILE A 2 2.10 -6.14 -5.00
C ILE A 2 3.41 -5.59 -4.47
N ALA A 3 3.66 -4.30 -4.67
CA ALA A 3 4.82 -3.62 -4.12
C ALA A 3 4.48 -3.11 -2.71
N LEU A 4 5.34 -3.35 -1.75
CA LEU A 4 5.14 -2.88 -0.38
C LEU A 4 6.25 -1.93 0.01
N GLY A 5 5.90 -0.85 0.68
CA GLY A 5 6.87 0.08 1.21
C GLY A 5 6.34 0.78 2.45
N CYS A 6 7.24 1.23 3.31
CA CYS A 6 6.85 1.94 4.52
C CYS A 6 8.01 2.77 5.01
N ASP A 7 7.73 3.62 6.00
CA ASP A 7 8.81 4.22 6.78
C ASP A 7 8.89 3.44 8.11
N HIS A 8 9.68 3.95 9.06
CA HIS A 8 9.84 3.27 10.34
C HIS A 8 8.52 3.15 11.11
N GLY A 9 7.62 4.12 10.95
CA GLY A 9 6.33 4.08 11.63
C GLY A 9 5.40 2.99 11.10
N GLY A 10 5.60 2.56 9.87
CA GLY A 10 4.79 1.52 9.26
C GLY A 10 5.43 0.14 9.23
N TYR A 11 6.67 0.02 9.72
CA TYR A 11 7.42 -1.23 9.58
C TYR A 11 6.71 -2.44 10.18
N ARG A 12 6.21 -2.33 11.40
CA ARG A 12 5.55 -3.48 12.05
C ARG A 12 4.27 -3.89 11.34
N LEU A 13 3.48 -2.91 10.92
CA LEU A 13 2.26 -3.21 10.19
C LEU A 13 2.59 -3.85 8.84
N LYS A 14 3.66 -3.39 8.17
CA LYS A 14 4.08 -4.00 6.93
C LYS A 14 4.42 -5.47 7.12
N GLN A 15 5.07 -5.83 8.23
CA GLN A 15 5.40 -7.23 8.50
C GLN A 15 4.14 -8.07 8.66
N GLU A 16 3.10 -7.53 9.30
CA GLU A 16 1.84 -8.26 9.44
C GLU A 16 1.14 -8.42 8.08
N ILE A 17 1.23 -7.41 7.24
CA ILE A 17 0.66 -7.49 5.89
C ILE A 17 1.40 -8.53 5.06
N ILE A 18 2.74 -8.59 5.19
CA ILE A 18 3.53 -9.59 4.48
C ILE A 18 3.07 -11.01 4.86
N LYS A 19 2.86 -11.25 6.17
CA LYS A 19 2.39 -12.56 6.61
C LYS A 19 1.04 -12.89 5.98
N TYR A 20 0.15 -11.91 5.92
CA TYR A 20 -1.16 -12.10 5.34
C TYR A 20 -1.07 -12.44 3.85
N LEU A 21 -0.22 -11.72 3.12
CA LEU A 21 -0.05 -11.98 1.69
C LEU A 21 0.57 -13.36 1.46
N GLU A 22 1.50 -13.77 2.30
CA GLU A 22 2.10 -15.10 2.19
C GLU A 22 1.07 -16.19 2.47
N ASP A 23 0.23 -16.00 3.49
CA ASP A 23 -0.81 -16.96 3.81
C ASP A 23 -1.83 -17.10 2.69
N LYS A 24 -2.10 -16.02 1.98
CA LYS A 24 -3.04 -16.03 0.85
C LYS A 24 -2.35 -16.37 -0.46
N LYS A 25 -1.05 -16.60 -0.43
CA LYS A 25 -0.26 -16.93 -1.62
C LYS A 25 -0.32 -15.84 -2.70
N ILE A 26 -0.31 -14.58 -2.25
CA ILE A 26 -0.29 -13.42 -3.13
C ILE A 26 1.15 -12.97 -3.27
N ALA A 27 1.65 -12.85 -4.49
CA ALA A 27 3.02 -12.43 -4.75
C ALA A 27 3.25 -10.98 -4.38
N TYR A 28 4.36 -10.69 -3.74
CA TYR A 28 4.71 -9.33 -3.34
C TYR A 28 6.20 -9.09 -3.43
N LYS A 29 6.60 -7.82 -3.42
CA LYS A 29 8.00 -7.44 -3.31
C LYS A 29 8.10 -6.31 -2.29
N ASP A 30 9.01 -6.47 -1.33
CA ASP A 30 9.23 -5.51 -0.25
C ASP A 30 10.33 -4.54 -0.68
N TYR A 31 9.97 -3.26 -0.86
CA TYR A 31 10.91 -2.23 -1.28
C TYR A 31 11.49 -1.45 -0.10
N GLY A 32 11.15 -1.80 1.12
CA GLY A 32 11.68 -1.19 2.35
C GLY A 32 10.66 -0.29 3.02
N CYS A 33 10.96 0.32 4.18
CA CYS A 33 12.23 0.11 4.88
C CYS A 33 12.28 -1.28 5.54
N TYR A 34 13.45 -1.65 6.01
CA TYR A 34 13.67 -3.02 6.49
C TYR A 34 13.88 -3.11 8.00
N SER A 35 13.63 -2.05 8.71
CA SER A 35 13.72 -2.02 10.17
C SER A 35 12.81 -0.93 10.73
N ASP A 36 12.67 -0.88 12.05
CA ASP A 36 11.87 0.16 12.68
C ASP A 36 12.73 1.34 13.12
N GLU A 37 13.98 1.42 12.67
CA GLU A 37 14.81 2.58 12.92
C GLU A 37 14.37 3.71 12.00
N SER A 38 14.63 4.94 12.43
CA SER A 38 14.17 6.12 11.68
C SER A 38 14.62 6.09 10.22
N CYS A 39 13.70 6.32 9.34
CA CYS A 39 13.96 6.40 7.89
C CYS A 39 12.92 7.32 7.25
N ASP A 40 13.29 7.88 6.11
CA ASP A 40 12.45 8.90 5.46
C ASP A 40 11.40 8.27 4.56
N TYR A 41 10.13 8.59 4.81
CA TYR A 41 9.03 8.04 4.02
C TYR A 41 9.10 8.40 2.53
N PRO A 42 9.63 9.58 2.12
CA PRO A 42 9.65 9.88 0.68
C PRO A 42 10.50 8.92 -0.12
N VAL A 43 11.59 8.41 0.45
CA VAL A 43 12.46 7.46 -0.24
C VAL A 43 11.68 6.21 -0.61
N TYR A 44 10.97 5.63 0.36
CA TYR A 44 10.27 4.38 0.16
C TYR A 44 8.96 4.56 -0.59
N GLY A 45 8.31 5.70 -0.40
CA GLY A 45 7.13 6.05 -1.19
C GLY A 45 7.45 6.13 -2.67
N LYS A 46 8.58 6.76 -3.00
CA LYS A 46 9.00 6.87 -4.39
C LYS A 46 9.37 5.52 -5.00
N LYS A 47 10.06 4.67 -4.23
CA LYS A 47 10.45 3.35 -4.75
C LYS A 47 9.24 2.53 -5.17
N VAL A 48 8.22 2.50 -4.34
CA VAL A 48 7.00 1.76 -4.65
C VAL A 48 6.26 2.40 -5.82
N ALA A 49 6.15 3.73 -5.81
CA ALA A 49 5.45 4.44 -6.87
C ALA A 49 6.12 4.20 -8.23
N HIS A 50 7.44 4.25 -8.29
CA HIS A 50 8.15 4.00 -9.54
C HIS A 50 8.00 2.54 -9.99
N ALA A 51 8.00 1.59 -9.07
CA ALA A 51 7.82 0.18 -9.42
C ALA A 51 6.44 -0.05 -10.04
N VAL A 52 5.41 0.57 -9.48
CA VAL A 52 4.04 0.44 -10.01
C VAL A 52 3.92 1.18 -11.33
N ALA A 53 4.47 2.40 -11.43
CA ALA A 53 4.39 3.18 -12.66
C ALA A 53 5.14 2.51 -13.82
N ALA A 54 6.23 1.81 -13.52
CA ALA A 54 7.02 1.12 -14.54
C ALA A 54 6.45 -0.26 -14.92
N GLY A 55 5.43 -0.71 -14.21
CA GLY A 55 4.84 -2.02 -14.51
C GLY A 55 5.54 -3.20 -13.87
N GLU A 56 6.53 -2.97 -13.01
CA GLU A 56 7.18 -4.07 -12.27
C GLU A 56 6.18 -4.74 -11.35
N CYS A 57 5.29 -3.96 -10.78
CA CYS A 57 4.23 -4.45 -9.91
C CYS A 57 2.92 -3.86 -10.38
N ASP A 58 1.82 -4.58 -10.16
CA ASP A 58 0.51 -4.14 -10.60
C ASP A 58 -0.08 -3.10 -9.67
N LYS A 59 0.17 -3.25 -8.39
CA LYS A 59 -0.40 -2.40 -7.35
C LYS A 59 0.61 -2.22 -6.25
N GLY A 60 0.39 -1.24 -5.39
CA GLY A 60 1.27 -0.98 -4.26
C GLY A 60 0.52 -0.72 -2.98
N ILE A 61 1.18 -0.96 -1.86
CA ILE A 61 0.67 -0.65 -0.53
C ILE A 61 1.77 0.13 0.19
N LEU A 62 1.42 1.30 0.70
CA LEU A 62 2.35 2.17 1.40
C LEU A 62 1.85 2.47 2.81
N ILE A 63 2.74 2.44 3.78
CA ILE A 63 2.38 2.63 5.18
C ILE A 63 3.35 3.60 5.84
N CYS A 64 2.82 4.61 6.50
CA CYS A 64 3.61 5.45 7.40
C CYS A 64 2.77 5.69 8.65
N GLY A 65 3.13 6.62 9.49
CA GLY A 65 2.36 6.86 10.71
C GLY A 65 0.92 7.25 10.45
N THR A 66 0.69 8.18 9.53
CA THR A 66 -0.66 8.62 9.16
C THR A 66 -1.09 8.16 7.77
N GLY A 67 -0.14 7.74 6.95
CA GLY A 67 -0.41 7.42 5.55
C GLY A 67 -0.44 8.65 4.65
N ILE A 68 -0.54 9.86 5.24
CA ILE A 68 -0.72 11.08 4.47
C ILE A 68 0.53 11.44 3.67
N GLY A 69 1.66 11.56 4.34
CA GLY A 69 2.90 11.98 3.67
C GLY A 69 3.31 11.02 2.57
N ILE A 70 3.21 9.73 2.84
CA ILE A 70 3.65 8.73 1.87
C ILE A 70 2.69 8.67 0.67
N SER A 71 1.39 8.95 0.88
CA SER A 71 0.45 9.00 -0.23
C SER A 71 0.69 10.22 -1.12
N ILE A 72 1.02 11.37 -0.51
CA ILE A 72 1.34 12.57 -1.26
C ILE A 72 2.59 12.33 -2.11
N THR A 73 3.60 11.71 -1.52
CA THR A 73 4.84 11.40 -2.24
C THR A 73 4.56 10.51 -3.45
N ALA A 74 3.77 9.47 -3.26
CA ALA A 74 3.45 8.55 -4.35
C ALA A 74 2.69 9.25 -5.47
N ASN A 75 1.76 10.13 -5.12
CA ASN A 75 0.95 10.82 -6.12
C ASN A 75 1.73 11.84 -6.95
N LYS A 76 2.97 12.15 -6.58
CA LYS A 76 3.80 13.02 -7.40
C LYS A 76 4.44 12.27 -8.56
N VAL A 77 4.35 10.96 -8.57
CA VAL A 77 4.90 10.15 -9.67
C VAL A 77 3.83 9.99 -10.74
N LYS A 78 4.18 10.29 -11.99
CA LYS A 78 3.23 10.19 -13.08
C LYS A 78 2.72 8.77 -13.23
N GLY A 79 1.43 8.63 -13.39
CA GLY A 79 0.79 7.31 -13.54
C GLY A 79 0.32 6.69 -12.23
N ILE A 80 0.55 7.39 -11.11
CA ILE A 80 0.16 6.88 -9.81
C ILE A 80 -1.12 7.55 -9.31
N ARG A 81 -2.01 6.72 -8.81
CA ARG A 81 -3.23 7.13 -8.14
C ARG A 81 -3.21 6.46 -6.77
N ALA A 82 -2.63 7.14 -5.79
CA ALA A 82 -2.53 6.60 -4.43
C ALA A 82 -3.70 7.11 -3.60
N ALA A 83 -4.43 6.21 -2.99
CA ALA A 83 -5.58 6.55 -2.16
C ALA A 83 -5.26 6.26 -0.70
N LEU A 84 -5.49 7.25 0.16
CA LEU A 84 -5.33 7.08 1.59
C LEU A 84 -6.65 6.54 2.13
N CYS A 85 -6.67 5.31 2.57
CA CYS A 85 -7.91 4.66 3.01
C CYS A 85 -7.76 4.06 4.41
N HIS A 86 -8.70 4.38 5.28
CA HIS A 86 -8.72 3.85 6.63
C HIS A 86 -10.03 3.12 6.92
N ASP A 87 -10.79 2.78 5.89
CA ASP A 87 -11.99 1.96 6.02
C ASP A 87 -12.15 1.09 4.78
N THR A 88 -12.93 0.04 4.91
CA THR A 88 -13.07 -0.93 3.82
C THR A 88 -13.95 -0.40 2.69
N PHE A 89 -14.90 0.45 3.01
CA PHE A 89 -15.76 1.00 1.97
C PHE A 89 -14.96 1.88 1.01
N SER A 90 -14.14 2.78 1.56
CA SER A 90 -13.31 3.66 0.72
C SER A 90 -12.28 2.88 -0.08
N ALA A 91 -11.71 1.84 0.52
CA ALA A 91 -10.72 1.02 -0.16
C ALA A 91 -11.33 0.30 -1.37
N GLU A 92 -12.52 -0.23 -1.21
CA GLU A 92 -13.21 -0.88 -2.31
C GLU A 92 -13.67 0.12 -3.37
N ALA A 93 -14.25 1.24 -2.91
CA ALA A 93 -14.77 2.26 -3.82
C ALA A 93 -13.67 2.89 -4.67
N THR A 94 -12.49 3.14 -4.10
CA THR A 94 -11.42 3.76 -4.87
C THR A 94 -10.92 2.83 -5.97
N ARG A 95 -10.99 1.51 -5.78
CA ARG A 95 -10.67 0.59 -6.87
C ARG A 95 -11.76 0.59 -7.93
N GLN A 96 -13.01 0.61 -7.53
CA GLN A 96 -14.13 0.55 -8.48
C GLN A 96 -14.33 1.84 -9.25
N HIS A 97 -14.12 2.97 -8.60
CA HIS A 97 -14.48 4.26 -9.19
C HIS A 97 -13.30 5.15 -9.55
N ASN A 98 -12.19 5.01 -8.88
CA ASN A 98 -11.04 5.89 -9.10
C ASN A 98 -9.85 5.19 -9.73
N ASP A 99 -9.90 3.87 -9.84
CA ASP A 99 -8.82 3.05 -10.38
C ASP A 99 -7.49 3.32 -9.65
N ALA A 100 -7.55 3.42 -8.33
CA ALA A 100 -6.34 3.64 -7.54
C ALA A 100 -5.43 2.42 -7.68
N ASN A 101 -4.15 2.65 -7.92
CA ASN A 101 -3.18 1.57 -8.05
C ASN A 101 -2.25 1.46 -6.84
N ILE A 102 -2.33 2.41 -5.92
CA ILE A 102 -1.60 2.33 -4.65
C ILE A 102 -2.57 2.64 -3.53
N LEU A 103 -2.47 1.88 -2.44
CA LEU A 103 -3.26 2.10 -1.25
C LEU A 103 -2.31 2.54 -0.15
N ALA A 104 -2.58 3.66 0.50
CA ALA A 104 -1.79 4.15 1.61
C ALA A 104 -2.60 4.08 2.90
N MET A 105 -1.94 3.79 4.01
CA MET A 105 -2.61 3.73 5.30
C MET A 105 -1.68 4.16 6.42
N GLY A 106 -2.26 4.54 7.54
CA GLY A 106 -1.52 5.01 8.69
C GLY A 106 -1.49 3.96 9.80
N ALA A 107 -0.31 3.49 10.16
CA ALA A 107 -0.15 2.47 11.19
C ALA A 107 -0.57 2.97 12.56
N ARG A 108 -0.59 4.29 12.77
CA ARG A 108 -1.04 4.86 14.03
C ARG A 108 -2.53 5.18 14.04
N VAL A 109 -3.19 5.02 12.91
CA VAL A 109 -4.60 5.36 12.77
C VAL A 109 -5.47 4.13 12.86
N ILE A 110 -5.03 3.01 12.29
CA ILE A 110 -5.81 1.77 12.28
C ILE A 110 -5.02 0.62 12.87
N GLY A 111 -5.74 -0.35 13.39
CA GLY A 111 -5.12 -1.57 13.90
C GLY A 111 -4.89 -2.59 12.81
N THR A 112 -4.19 -3.66 13.15
CA THR A 112 -3.83 -4.72 12.20
C THR A 112 -5.05 -5.37 11.58
N GLY A 113 -6.08 -5.66 12.36
CA GLY A 113 -7.27 -6.33 11.83
C GLY A 113 -7.93 -5.55 10.71
N LEU A 114 -8.13 -4.26 10.90
CA LEU A 114 -8.73 -3.43 9.88
C LEU A 114 -7.79 -3.27 8.70
N ALA A 115 -6.49 -3.12 8.96
CA ALA A 115 -5.51 -3.00 7.88
C ALA A 115 -5.55 -4.20 6.94
N LEU A 116 -5.66 -5.41 7.49
CA LEU A 116 -5.72 -6.61 6.65
C LEU A 116 -7.00 -6.69 5.82
N LYS A 117 -8.12 -6.20 6.37
CA LYS A 117 -9.37 -6.14 5.60
C LYS A 117 -9.25 -5.15 4.45
N ILE A 118 -8.57 -4.03 4.68
CA ILE A 118 -8.35 -3.01 3.66
C ILE A 118 -7.43 -3.57 2.56
N VAL A 119 -6.36 -4.26 2.96
CA VAL A 119 -5.44 -4.88 2.00
C VAL A 119 -6.18 -5.91 1.13
N ASP A 120 -7.11 -6.65 1.71
CA ASP A 120 -7.88 -7.63 0.97
C ASP A 120 -8.67 -6.99 -0.16
N LYS A 121 -9.14 -5.75 0.04
CA LYS A 121 -9.89 -5.06 -1.00
C LYS A 121 -9.02 -4.76 -2.22
N ILE A 122 -7.78 -4.34 -2.03
CA ILE A 122 -6.92 -4.03 -3.17
C ILE A 122 -6.49 -5.31 -3.90
N GLY A 123 -6.28 -6.37 -3.17
CA GLY A 123 -5.93 -7.65 -3.79
C GLY A 123 -7.06 -8.24 -4.58
N ARG A 124 -8.30 -8.15 -4.05
CA ARG A 124 -9.42 -8.69 -4.72
C ARG A 124 -9.82 -7.89 -5.89
N ALA A 125 -9.64 -6.60 -5.83
CA ALA A 125 -10.07 -5.72 -6.88
C ALA A 125 -9.45 -6.04 -8.21
N SER A 126 -8.30 -6.67 -8.22
CA SER A 126 -7.69 -6.99 -9.48
C SER A 126 -8.53 -8.00 -10.24
N CYS A 127 -9.40 -8.65 -9.57
CA CYS A 127 -10.18 -9.61 -10.26
C CYS A 127 -11.42 -9.04 -10.76
N ARG A 128 -11.86 -7.93 -10.26
CA ARG A 128 -13.07 -7.55 -10.59
C ARG A 128 -13.09 -6.68 -11.66
N GLU A 129 -12.08 -6.36 -12.20
CA GLU A 129 -12.13 -5.45 -13.17
C GLU A 129 -12.86 -5.97 -14.22
N ARG A 130 -13.10 -7.08 -14.21
CA ARG A 130 -13.82 -7.66 -15.07
C ARG A 130 -15.14 -7.09 -15.17
N VAL A 131 -15.51 -6.36 -14.38
CA VAL A 131 -16.82 -5.88 -14.41
C VAL A 131 -17.17 -5.03 -15.56
#